data_4b552e3bf9d0ce7915c242bac80ac10e
#
_entry.id   4b552e3bf9d0ce7915c242bac80ac10e
#
_cell.length_a   1.000
_cell.length_b   1.000
_cell.length_c   1.000
_cell.angle_alpha   90.00
_cell.angle_beta   90.00
_cell.angle_gamma   90.00
#
_symmetry.space_group_name_H-M   'P 1'
#
loop_
_entity.id
_entity.type
_entity.pdbx_description
1 polymer ?
#
loop_
_entity_poly.entity_id
_entity_poly.type
_entity_poly.pdbx_seq_one_letter_code
_entity_poly.pdbx_strand_id
1 'polypeptide(L)' 'ATAMLRHAVATARAAGFHLLEIGTGDLGAGQIALYERCGFVRCGVDVDYFRKHYPVPFFANGVECRHMVRLRMELK' A
#
# COMPACT_ATOMS: atom_id res chain seq x y z
N ALA A 1 13.63 3.13 -3.28
CA ALA A 1 12.27 2.64 -3.06
C ALA A 1 12.18 1.13 -3.13
N THR A 2 12.58 0.52 -4.27
CA THR A 2 12.48 -0.94 -4.44
C THR A 2 13.37 -1.70 -3.45
N ALA A 3 14.59 -1.18 -3.21
CA ALA A 3 15.51 -1.82 -2.28
C ALA A 3 14.97 -1.82 -0.85
N MET A 4 14.34 -0.72 -0.43
CA MET A 4 13.74 -0.65 0.90
C MET A 4 12.58 -1.61 1.04
N LEU A 5 11.77 -1.73 -0.01
CA LEU A 5 10.63 -2.65 0.00
C LEU A 5 11.09 -4.10 0.07
N ARG A 6 12.12 -4.46 -0.70
CA ARG A 6 12.70 -5.80 -0.66
C ARG A 6 13.28 -6.12 0.71
N HIS A 7 13.93 -5.14 1.32
CA HIS A 7 14.48 -5.30 2.67
C HIS A 7 13.37 -5.54 3.69
N ALA A 8 12.28 -4.79 3.60
CA ALA A 8 11.15 -4.95 4.49
C ALA A 8 10.52 -6.34 4.35
N VAL A 9 10.39 -6.83 3.12
CA VAL A 9 9.86 -8.17 2.86
C VAL A 9 10.78 -9.23 3.44
N ALA A 10 12.08 -9.10 3.22
CA ALA A 10 13.07 -10.06 3.75
C ALA A 10 13.07 -10.06 5.27
N THR A 11 12.98 -8.88 5.89
CA THR A 11 12.96 -8.76 7.35
C THR A 11 11.71 -9.40 7.93
N ALA A 12 10.55 -9.15 7.33
CA ALA A 12 9.30 -9.73 7.79
C ALA A 12 9.32 -11.25 7.66
N ARG A 13 9.87 -11.75 6.56
CA ARG A 13 9.98 -13.20 6.34
C ARG A 13 10.91 -13.83 7.36
N ALA A 14 12.04 -13.20 7.62
CA ALA A 14 13.00 -13.69 8.60
C ALA A 14 12.44 -13.69 10.02
N ALA A 15 11.53 -12.75 10.32
CA ALA A 15 10.87 -12.66 11.62
C ALA A 15 9.72 -13.66 11.80
N GLY A 16 9.42 -14.45 10.76
CA GLY A 16 8.40 -15.50 10.85
C GLY A 16 7.00 -15.06 10.49
N PHE A 17 6.83 -13.85 9.95
CA PHE A 17 5.52 -13.39 9.50
C PHE A 17 5.12 -14.15 8.23
N HIS A 18 3.83 -14.45 8.13
CA HIS A 18 3.28 -15.17 6.98
C HIS A 18 2.63 -14.24 5.97
N LEU A 19 2.33 -13.01 6.37
CA LEU A 19 1.59 -12.07 5.55
C LEU A 19 2.12 -10.67 5.80
N LEU A 20 2.26 -9.91 4.73
CA LEU A 20 2.62 -8.49 4.81
C LEU A 20 1.58 -7.69 4.04
N GLU A 21 0.97 -6.71 4.70
CA GLU A 21 -0.03 -5.84 4.09
C GLU A 21 0.47 -4.42 4.03
N ILE A 22 0.15 -3.74 2.95
CA ILE A 22 0.43 -2.32 2.78
C ILE A 22 -0.79 -1.61 2.25
N GLY A 23 -0.85 -0.29 2.49
CA GLY A 23 -1.91 0.56 1.96
C GLY A 23 -1.31 1.78 1.28
N THR A 24 -1.97 2.24 0.22
CA THR A 24 -1.55 3.44 -0.49
C THR A 24 -2.78 4.21 -0.97
N GLY A 25 -2.61 5.51 -1.19
CA GLY A 25 -3.69 6.33 -1.73
C GLY A 25 -4.09 5.89 -3.13
N ASP A 26 -5.35 6.10 -3.47
CA ASP A 26 -5.90 5.68 -4.74
C ASP A 26 -5.31 6.44 -5.94
N LEU A 27 -4.61 7.54 -5.69
CA LEU A 27 -3.92 8.29 -6.74
C LEU A 27 -2.49 7.84 -6.95
N GLY A 28 -2.03 6.86 -6.19
CA GLY A 28 -0.67 6.36 -6.27
C GLY A 28 -0.50 5.23 -7.28
N ALA A 29 -0.95 5.44 -8.51
CA ALA A 29 -0.89 4.40 -9.54
C ALA A 29 0.52 3.86 -9.76
N GLY A 30 1.52 4.74 -9.73
CA GLY A 30 2.92 4.33 -9.88
C GLY A 30 3.39 3.46 -8.73
N GLN A 31 2.99 3.79 -7.50
CA GLN A 31 3.34 2.99 -6.33
C GLN A 31 2.61 1.64 -6.35
N ILE A 32 1.34 1.63 -6.74
CA ILE A 32 0.59 0.39 -6.84
C ILE A 32 1.25 -0.55 -7.84
N ALA A 33 1.64 -0.03 -9.01
CA ALA A 33 2.32 -0.83 -10.02
C ALA A 33 3.67 -1.36 -9.50
N LEU A 34 4.40 -0.54 -8.73
CA LEU A 34 5.66 -0.96 -8.14
C LEU A 34 5.46 -2.12 -7.17
N TYR A 35 4.47 -2.00 -6.29
CA TYR A 35 4.18 -3.05 -5.32
C TYR A 35 3.73 -4.34 -6.02
N GLU A 36 2.92 -4.22 -7.05
CA GLU A 36 2.47 -5.39 -7.81
C GLU A 36 3.65 -6.10 -8.48
N ARG A 37 4.62 -5.34 -9.00
CA ARG A 37 5.82 -5.93 -9.58
C ARG A 37 6.70 -6.61 -8.55
N CYS A 38 6.60 -6.19 -7.29
CA CYS A 38 7.34 -6.84 -6.21
C CYS A 38 6.64 -8.06 -5.64
N GLY A 39 5.45 -8.39 -6.16
CA GLY A 39 4.74 -9.58 -5.75
C GLY A 39 3.52 -9.33 -4.86
N PHE A 40 3.18 -8.08 -4.61
CA PHE A 40 1.98 -7.75 -3.86
C PHE A 40 0.75 -7.88 -4.74
N VAL A 41 -0.37 -8.27 -4.15
CA VAL A 41 -1.64 -8.45 -4.84
C VAL A 41 -2.68 -7.55 -4.18
N ARG A 42 -3.48 -6.86 -4.99
CA ARG A 42 -4.57 -6.05 -4.45
C ARG A 42 -5.57 -6.93 -3.73
N CYS A 43 -5.92 -6.56 -2.51
CA CYS A 43 -6.86 -7.34 -1.72
C CYS A 43 -8.10 -6.55 -1.31
N GLY A 44 -8.14 -5.24 -1.56
CA GLY A 44 -9.32 -4.46 -1.25
C GLY A 44 -9.09 -2.97 -1.37
N VAL A 45 -10.17 -2.22 -1.20
CA VAL A 45 -10.15 -0.75 -1.20
C VAL A 45 -10.98 -0.28 -0.02
N ASP A 46 -10.40 0.58 0.81
CA ASP A 46 -11.14 1.26 1.88
C ASP A 46 -11.73 2.54 1.30
N VAL A 47 -13.02 2.53 1.06
CA VAL A 47 -13.72 3.66 0.45
C VAL A 47 -13.72 4.85 1.42
N ASP A 48 -13.35 6.02 0.89
CA ASP A 48 -13.32 7.28 1.64
C ASP A 48 -12.45 7.23 2.90
N TYR A 49 -11.41 6.38 2.89
CA TYR A 49 -10.52 6.19 4.03
C TYR A 49 -9.96 7.53 4.53
N PHE A 50 -9.46 8.34 3.61
CA PHE A 50 -8.83 9.60 3.99
C PHE A 50 -9.83 10.62 4.51
N ARG A 51 -11.06 10.59 4.02
CA ARG A 51 -12.11 11.47 4.52
C ARG A 51 -12.56 11.07 5.92
N LYS A 52 -12.55 9.77 6.21
CA LYS A 52 -12.98 9.27 7.52
C LYS A 52 -11.96 9.50 8.61
N HIS A 53 -10.68 9.45 8.27
CA HIS A 53 -9.61 9.42 9.28
C HIS A 53 -8.84 10.73 9.41
N TYR A 54 -9.04 11.66 8.49
CA TYR A 54 -8.33 12.94 8.50
C TYR A 54 -9.32 14.10 8.52
N PRO A 55 -9.05 15.15 9.35
CA PRO A 55 -9.99 16.26 9.49
C PRO A 55 -10.04 17.19 8.28
N VAL A 56 -9.03 17.14 7.41
CA VAL A 56 -8.98 17.98 6.21
C VAL A 56 -8.75 17.09 4.99
N PRO A 57 -9.22 17.52 3.81
CA PRO A 57 -9.00 16.75 2.58
C PRO A 57 -7.52 16.57 2.28
N PHE A 58 -7.19 15.42 1.71
CA PHE A 58 -5.83 15.07 1.32
C PHE A 58 -5.72 15.19 -0.19
N PHE A 59 -4.82 16.02 -0.69
CA PHE A 59 -4.67 16.25 -2.13
C PHE A 59 -3.30 15.80 -2.61
N ALA A 60 -3.28 15.23 -3.82
CA ALA A 60 -2.04 14.93 -4.54
C ALA A 60 -2.21 15.45 -5.96
N ASN A 61 -1.28 16.32 -6.41
CA ASN A 61 -1.32 16.93 -7.74
C ASN A 61 -2.66 17.60 -8.05
N GLY A 62 -3.27 18.24 -7.06
CA GLY A 62 -4.53 18.96 -7.22
C GLY A 62 -5.78 18.09 -7.23
N VAL A 63 -5.62 16.79 -7.02
CA VAL A 63 -6.76 15.85 -6.98
C VAL A 63 -6.87 15.26 -5.59
N GLU A 64 -8.08 15.16 -5.06
CA GLU A 64 -8.30 14.66 -3.71
C GLU A 64 -8.07 13.15 -3.62
N CYS A 65 -7.24 12.74 -2.65
CA CYS A 65 -7.08 11.34 -2.29
C CYS A 65 -8.24 10.95 -1.37
N ARG A 66 -9.07 10.01 -1.78
CA ARG A 66 -10.25 9.60 -1.01
C ARG A 66 -10.13 8.20 -0.47
N HIS A 67 -9.67 7.28 -1.28
CA HIS A 67 -9.69 5.84 -0.96
C HIS A 67 -8.31 5.32 -0.69
N MET A 68 -8.21 4.25 0.10
CA MET A 68 -6.96 3.56 0.31
C MET A 68 -7.02 2.20 -0.37
N VAL A 69 -6.07 1.94 -1.26
CA VAL A 69 -5.92 0.65 -1.92
C VAL A 69 -5.04 -0.23 -1.04
N ARG A 70 -5.52 -1.41 -0.71
CA ARG A 70 -4.78 -2.37 0.12
C ARG A 70 -4.20 -3.47 -0.75
N LEU A 71 -2.93 -3.78 -0.48
CA LEU A 71 -2.22 -4.85 -1.16
C LEU A 71 -1.60 -5.77 -0.11
N ARG A 72 -1.41 -7.02 -0.48
CA ARG A 72 -0.81 -7.99 0.44
C ARG A 72 0.13 -8.92 -0.29
N MET A 73 1.05 -9.52 0.46
CA MET A 73 1.97 -10.52 -0.04
C MET A 73 2.06 -11.64 0.98
N GLU A 74 1.90 -12.88 0.53
CA GLU A 74 2.14 -14.05 1.37
C GLU A 74 3.62 -14.34 1.40
N LEU A 75 4.16 -14.51 2.60
CA LEU A 75 5.61 -14.55 2.82
C LEU A 75 6.17 -15.96 3.01
N LYS A 76 5.35 -16.94 3.17
CA LYS A 76 5.87 -18.26 3.49
C LYS A 76 6.60 -18.97 2.34
#